data_fe175b6e566fea9ab73e9a4a248de38d
#
_entry.id   fe175b6e566fea9ab73e9a4a248de38d
#
_cell.length_a   1.000
_cell.length_b   1.000
_cell.length_c   1.000
_cell.angle_alpha   90.00
_cell.angle_beta   90.00
_cell.angle_gamma   90.00
#
_symmetry.space_group_name_H-M   'P 1'
#
loop_
_entity.id
_entity.type
_entity.pdbx_description
1 polymer ?
#
loop_
_entity_poly.entity_id
_entity_poly.type
_entity_poly.pdbx_seq_one_letter_code
_entity_poly.pdbx_strand_id
1 'polypeptide(L)'
;TYDPGVELYEIGDDLERSSELELMIPHPCVIGNTIGSIYQKELGSLLIRAISNRLKYQNIRCNVSDAWFLSDKNHFVFAFSGVDKANLLQQVSELSNEMESIQKNGFKQEEVEDAINEHLRRLKVDNSTQLSSKWCDDFVDYVISDDRYIQSDSEMKQLADKIRATDSATLQQLLREWLSYKDQTLLVAYRNNAGKQNSLKKEEVVQAWDEGIKNPLKDFTYARKDVKEERVVTPA
;
A
#
# COMPACT_ATOMS: atom_id res chain seq x y z
N THR A 1 -8.68 14.30 20.32
CA THR A 1 -9.71 14.62 19.32
C THR A 1 -8.99 14.79 18.00
N TYR A 2 -9.17 13.86 17.10
CA TYR A 2 -8.67 13.95 15.74
C TYR A 2 -9.45 15.05 15.03
N ASP A 3 -8.79 16.12 14.65
CA ASP A 3 -9.42 17.20 13.91
C ASP A 3 -9.66 16.71 12.47
N PRO A 4 -10.90 16.72 11.95
CA PRO A 4 -11.16 16.30 10.58
C PRO A 4 -10.60 17.34 9.61
N GLY A 5 -9.43 17.07 9.05
CA GLY A 5 -8.77 17.94 8.07
C GLY A 5 -7.44 17.39 7.65
N VAL A 6 -6.97 17.82 6.47
CA VAL A 6 -5.61 17.51 6.00
C VAL A 6 -4.63 18.36 6.80
N GLU A 7 -3.62 17.70 7.38
CA GLU A 7 -2.53 18.36 8.11
C GLU A 7 -1.19 18.10 7.44
N LEU A 8 -0.26 19.05 7.51
CA LEU A 8 1.10 18.92 7.00
C LEU A 8 2.11 19.20 8.12
N TYR A 9 3.00 18.23 8.31
CA TYR A 9 4.19 18.38 9.14
C TYR A 9 5.43 18.36 8.25
N GLU A 10 6.23 19.43 8.32
CA GLU A 10 7.48 19.52 7.59
C GLU A 10 8.67 19.36 8.53
N ILE A 11 9.55 18.45 8.18
CA ILE A 11 10.78 18.15 8.92
C ILE A 11 11.98 18.57 8.07
N GLY A 12 12.80 19.48 8.58
CA GLY A 12 14.04 19.88 7.96
C GLY A 12 15.24 19.18 8.61
N ASP A 13 16.14 18.63 7.81
CA ASP A 13 17.39 18.02 8.24
C ASP A 13 18.55 18.47 7.34
N ASP A 14 19.71 18.74 7.93
CA ASP A 14 20.91 19.15 7.19
C ASP A 14 21.56 17.99 6.41
N LEU A 15 21.24 16.74 6.78
CA LEU A 15 21.74 15.54 6.15
C LEU A 15 20.86 15.05 5.00
N GLU A 16 19.63 15.56 4.90
CA GLU A 16 18.69 15.14 3.87
C GLU A 16 19.18 15.57 2.49
N ARG A 17 19.21 14.65 1.52
CA ARG A 17 19.71 14.89 0.15
C ARG A 17 18.60 15.04 -0.89
N SER A 18 17.42 14.54 -0.58
CA SER A 18 16.23 14.57 -1.44
C SER A 18 15.07 15.26 -0.73
N SER A 19 14.06 15.62 -1.47
CA SER A 19 12.77 15.98 -0.89
C SER A 19 11.90 14.72 -0.84
N GLU A 20 11.26 14.47 0.29
CA GLU A 20 10.35 13.33 0.48
C GLU A 20 8.99 13.83 0.94
N LEU A 21 7.96 13.10 0.58
CA LEU A 21 6.59 13.36 0.99
C LEU A 21 5.88 12.05 1.24
N GLU A 22 5.23 11.94 2.39
CA GLU A 22 4.34 10.83 2.73
C GLU A 22 2.91 11.34 2.88
N LEU A 23 1.98 10.68 2.21
CA LEU A 23 0.53 10.85 2.40
C LEU A 23 0.03 9.66 3.20
N MET A 24 -0.49 9.91 4.40
CA MET A 24 -0.97 8.90 5.33
C MET A 24 -2.48 9.05 5.51
N ILE A 25 -3.26 8.22 4.84
CA ILE A 25 -4.72 8.22 4.89
C ILE A 25 -5.16 7.25 5.99
N PRO A 26 -5.78 7.71 7.09
CA PRO A 26 -6.21 6.81 8.15
C PRO A 26 -7.37 5.92 7.69
N HIS A 27 -7.40 4.69 8.17
CA HIS A 27 -8.56 3.80 8.01
C HIS A 27 -8.71 2.88 9.23
N PRO A 28 -9.88 2.26 9.45
CA PRO A 28 -10.09 1.39 10.60
C PRO A 28 -9.13 0.19 10.58
N CYS A 29 -8.56 -0.14 11.75
CA CYS A 29 -7.86 -1.41 11.94
C CYS A 29 -8.84 -2.58 11.87
N VAL A 30 -8.41 -3.67 11.28
CA VAL A 30 -9.12 -4.94 11.39
C VAL A 30 -8.73 -5.60 12.71
N ILE A 31 -9.67 -5.71 13.63
CA ILE A 31 -9.48 -6.34 14.93
C ILE A 31 -10.15 -7.72 14.92
N GLY A 32 -9.50 -8.69 15.55
CA GLY A 32 -10.05 -10.02 15.78
C GLY A 32 -9.12 -11.16 15.35
N ASN A 33 -9.47 -12.36 15.82
CA ASN A 33 -8.64 -13.55 15.72
C ASN A 33 -9.34 -14.73 14.98
N THR A 34 -10.29 -14.42 14.12
CA THR A 34 -10.97 -15.40 13.28
C THR A 34 -10.31 -15.50 11.90
N ILE A 35 -10.51 -16.62 11.18
CA ILE A 35 -10.10 -16.73 9.76
C ILE A 35 -10.69 -15.60 8.92
N GLY A 36 -11.87 -15.10 9.28
CA GLY A 36 -12.49 -13.94 8.61
C GLY A 36 -11.71 -12.66 8.82
N SER A 37 -11.30 -12.34 10.06
CA SER A 37 -10.50 -11.15 10.36
C SER A 37 -9.09 -11.26 9.79
N ILE A 38 -8.46 -12.44 9.83
CA ILE A 38 -7.17 -12.68 9.18
C ILE A 38 -7.29 -12.43 7.67
N TYR A 39 -8.34 -12.96 7.03
CA TYR A 39 -8.59 -12.70 5.61
C TYR A 39 -8.75 -11.20 5.29
N GLN A 40 -9.42 -10.42 6.14
CA GLN A 40 -9.55 -8.97 5.94
C GLN A 40 -8.19 -8.25 6.02
N LYS A 41 -7.29 -8.66 6.93
CA LYS A 41 -5.92 -8.16 6.98
C LYS A 41 -5.14 -8.50 5.72
N GLU A 42 -5.22 -9.75 5.28
CA GLU A 42 -4.58 -10.23 4.06
C GLU A 42 -5.15 -9.55 2.80
N LEU A 43 -6.44 -9.20 2.81
CA LEU A 43 -7.08 -8.43 1.74
C LEU A 43 -6.47 -7.03 1.61
N GLY A 44 -6.16 -6.36 2.74
CA GLY A 44 -5.40 -5.10 2.74
C GLY A 44 -4.01 -5.27 2.13
N SER A 45 -3.27 -6.31 2.54
CA SER A 45 -1.95 -6.64 1.99
C SER A 45 -2.01 -6.96 0.50
N LEU A 46 -3.06 -7.64 0.05
CA LEU A 46 -3.30 -7.95 -1.37
C LEU A 46 -3.60 -6.67 -2.17
N LEU A 47 -4.40 -5.75 -1.64
CA LEU A 47 -4.68 -4.45 -2.26
C LEU A 47 -3.38 -3.65 -2.44
N ILE A 48 -2.55 -3.53 -1.39
CA ILE A 48 -1.24 -2.87 -1.45
C ILE A 48 -0.38 -3.46 -2.57
N ARG A 49 -0.35 -4.78 -2.69
CA ARG A 49 0.40 -5.48 -3.73
C ARG A 49 -0.13 -5.17 -5.13
N ALA A 50 -1.43 -5.26 -5.33
CA ALA A 50 -2.06 -4.95 -6.62
C ALA A 50 -1.78 -3.51 -7.05
N ILE A 51 -1.91 -2.54 -6.13
CA ILE A 51 -1.57 -1.13 -6.41
C ILE A 51 -0.08 -0.98 -6.72
N SER A 52 0.80 -1.55 -5.90
CA SER A 52 2.25 -1.46 -6.12
C SER A 52 2.67 -2.02 -7.48
N ASN A 53 2.06 -3.12 -7.90
CA ASN A 53 2.30 -3.71 -9.22
C ASN A 53 1.79 -2.80 -10.34
N ARG A 54 0.60 -2.22 -10.19
CA ARG A 54 0.02 -1.25 -11.14
C ARG A 54 0.90 -0.02 -11.29
N LEU A 55 1.36 0.59 -10.17
CA LEU A 55 2.22 1.76 -10.20
C LEU A 55 3.56 1.47 -10.88
N LYS A 56 4.18 0.32 -10.59
CA LYS A 56 5.40 -0.13 -11.28
C LYS A 56 5.19 -0.32 -12.77
N TYR A 57 4.05 -0.89 -13.16
CA TYR A 57 3.71 -1.10 -14.57
C TYR A 57 3.54 0.23 -15.32
N GLN A 58 2.94 1.21 -14.66
CA GLN A 58 2.72 2.58 -15.18
C GLN A 58 3.94 3.49 -15.02
N ASN A 59 5.06 3.01 -14.45
CA ASN A 59 6.26 3.79 -14.14
C ASN A 59 6.00 4.98 -13.18
N ILE A 60 4.99 4.86 -12.32
CA ILE A 60 4.72 5.86 -11.28
C ILE A 60 5.61 5.54 -10.08
N ARG A 61 6.45 6.50 -9.69
CA ARG A 61 7.41 6.37 -8.58
C ARG A 61 6.73 6.71 -7.26
N CYS A 62 6.14 5.70 -6.63
CA CYS A 62 5.53 5.83 -5.32
C CYS A 62 5.65 4.48 -4.60
N ASN A 63 6.06 4.50 -3.35
CA ASN A 63 5.98 3.34 -2.47
C ASN A 63 4.63 3.34 -1.78
N VAL A 64 4.00 2.17 -1.70
CA VAL A 64 2.67 1.99 -1.09
C VAL A 64 2.77 0.99 0.03
N SER A 65 2.21 1.33 1.18
CA SER A 65 2.15 0.44 2.34
C SER A 65 0.88 0.68 3.16
N ASP A 66 0.59 -0.26 4.04
CA ASP A 66 -0.36 -0.10 5.12
C ASP A 66 0.44 -0.16 6.43
N ALA A 67 0.35 0.89 7.24
CA ALA A 67 1.17 1.07 8.42
C ALA A 67 0.31 1.28 9.68
N TRP A 68 0.73 0.64 10.77
CA TRP A 68 0.15 0.81 12.09
C TRP A 68 1.08 1.63 12.99
N PHE A 69 0.55 2.67 13.62
CA PHE A 69 1.30 3.60 14.49
C PHE A 69 0.70 3.67 15.89
N LEU A 70 0.65 2.53 16.61
CA LEU A 70 0.18 2.45 18.01
C LEU A 70 -1.17 3.15 18.26
N SER A 71 -2.10 3.06 17.32
CA SER A 71 -3.41 3.66 17.38
C SER A 71 -4.51 2.64 17.05
N ASP A 72 -5.76 3.05 17.15
CA ASP A 72 -6.92 2.28 16.71
C ASP A 72 -7.15 2.31 15.19
N LYS A 73 -6.21 2.90 14.46
CA LYS A 73 -6.26 3.05 12.99
C LYS A 73 -4.98 2.61 12.34
N ASN A 74 -5.12 2.01 11.16
CA ASN A 74 -4.05 1.86 10.20
C ASN A 74 -3.98 3.10 9.30
N HIS A 75 -2.88 3.23 8.56
CA HIS A 75 -2.68 4.30 7.62
C HIS A 75 -2.27 3.73 6.26
N PHE A 76 -3.07 4.02 5.26
CA PHE A 76 -2.74 3.78 3.86
C PHE A 76 -1.75 4.84 3.43
N VAL A 77 -0.49 4.44 3.23
CA VAL A 77 0.65 5.34 3.04
C VAL A 77 1.11 5.32 1.59
N PHE A 78 1.27 6.51 1.02
CA PHE A 78 1.94 6.76 -0.24
C PHE A 78 3.19 7.59 0.02
N ALA A 79 4.37 7.04 -0.27
CA ALA A 79 5.65 7.68 -0.04
C ALA A 79 6.35 8.00 -1.37
N PHE A 80 6.74 9.26 -1.51
CA PHE A 80 7.40 9.83 -2.69
C PHE A 80 8.79 10.35 -2.35
N SER A 81 9.70 10.23 -3.30
CA SER A 81 11.00 10.90 -3.27
C SER A 81 11.19 11.69 -4.56
N GLY A 82 11.68 12.90 -4.45
CA GLY A 82 11.88 13.80 -5.58
C GLY A 82 13.09 14.72 -5.43
N VAL A 83 13.53 15.28 -6.54
CA VAL A 83 14.64 16.22 -6.56
C VAL A 83 14.23 17.59 -6.01
N ASP A 84 12.95 17.94 -6.12
CA ASP A 84 12.38 19.20 -5.66
C ASP A 84 10.86 19.08 -5.44
N LYS A 85 10.27 20.16 -4.96
CA LYS A 85 8.84 20.29 -4.70
C LYS A 85 7.99 20.05 -5.95
N ALA A 86 8.36 20.59 -7.09
CA ALA A 86 7.60 20.47 -8.33
C ALA A 86 7.51 19.02 -8.78
N ASN A 87 8.60 18.26 -8.64
CA ASN A 87 8.64 16.84 -8.94
C ASN A 87 7.75 16.04 -7.99
N LEU A 88 7.73 16.34 -6.69
CA LEU A 88 6.84 15.70 -5.73
C LEU A 88 5.37 15.95 -6.07
N LEU A 89 4.98 17.20 -6.35
CA LEU A 89 3.60 17.56 -6.70
C LEU A 89 3.14 16.87 -8.00
N GLN A 90 4.04 16.75 -8.99
CA GLN A 90 3.76 15.99 -10.20
C GLN A 90 3.47 14.52 -9.89
N GLN A 91 4.30 13.88 -9.04
CA GLN A 91 4.10 12.47 -8.64
C GLN A 91 2.77 12.29 -7.90
N VAL A 92 2.36 13.23 -7.04
CA VAL A 92 1.05 13.22 -6.37
C VAL A 92 -0.09 13.26 -7.39
N SER A 93 0.00 14.14 -8.40
CA SER A 93 -1.01 14.24 -9.46
C SER A 93 -1.08 12.96 -10.32
N GLU A 94 0.06 12.35 -10.65
CA GLU A 94 0.11 11.08 -11.38
C GLU A 94 -0.49 9.93 -10.57
N LEU A 95 -0.18 9.86 -9.27
CA LEU A 95 -0.77 8.86 -8.38
C LEU A 95 -2.29 9.01 -8.28
N SER A 96 -2.78 10.24 -8.02
CA SER A 96 -4.21 10.47 -7.85
C SER A 96 -5.01 10.15 -9.12
N ASN A 97 -4.46 10.40 -10.31
CA ASN A 97 -5.06 9.98 -11.58
C ASN A 97 -5.16 8.46 -11.69
N GLU A 98 -4.11 7.73 -11.29
CA GLU A 98 -4.13 6.27 -11.30
C GLU A 98 -5.10 5.70 -10.26
N MET A 99 -5.16 6.28 -9.06
CA MET A 99 -6.14 5.88 -8.04
C MET A 99 -7.58 6.10 -8.53
N GLU A 100 -7.85 7.21 -9.20
CA GLU A 100 -9.14 7.49 -9.83
C GLU A 100 -9.46 6.49 -10.96
N SER A 101 -8.44 6.12 -11.75
CA SER A 101 -8.59 5.09 -12.79
C SER A 101 -8.99 3.73 -12.18
N ILE A 102 -8.34 3.30 -11.10
CA ILE A 102 -8.70 2.06 -10.42
C ILE A 102 -10.07 2.15 -9.77
N GLN A 103 -10.44 3.30 -9.17
CA GLN A 103 -11.76 3.49 -8.58
C GLN A 103 -12.90 3.41 -9.61
N LYS A 104 -12.67 3.88 -10.84
CA LYS A 104 -13.66 3.85 -11.92
C LYS A 104 -13.70 2.52 -12.66
N ASN A 105 -12.53 2.02 -13.05
CA ASN A 105 -12.39 0.90 -13.98
C ASN A 105 -12.03 -0.43 -13.32
N GLY A 106 -11.63 -0.41 -12.04
CA GLY A 106 -11.14 -1.59 -11.32
C GLY A 106 -9.74 -2.03 -11.77
N PHE A 107 -9.30 -3.14 -11.22
CA PHE A 107 -8.12 -3.87 -11.68
C PHE A 107 -8.51 -4.79 -12.84
N LYS A 108 -7.58 -5.07 -13.74
CA LYS A 108 -7.77 -6.13 -14.73
C LYS A 108 -7.71 -7.50 -14.04
N GLN A 109 -8.43 -8.48 -14.56
CA GLN A 109 -8.49 -9.81 -13.95
C GLN A 109 -7.10 -10.43 -13.81
N GLU A 110 -6.26 -10.27 -14.81
CA GLU A 110 -4.89 -10.79 -14.84
C GLU A 110 -3.99 -10.12 -13.78
N GLU A 111 -4.20 -8.84 -13.46
CA GLU A 111 -3.47 -8.16 -12.39
C GLU A 111 -3.82 -8.74 -11.01
N VAL A 112 -5.11 -9.00 -10.80
CA VAL A 112 -5.60 -9.58 -9.53
C VAL A 112 -5.05 -11.00 -9.37
N GLU A 113 -5.11 -11.81 -10.41
CA GLU A 113 -4.56 -13.18 -10.41
C GLU A 113 -3.06 -13.19 -10.10
N ASP A 114 -2.30 -12.31 -10.73
CA ASP A 114 -0.85 -12.22 -10.52
C ASP A 114 -0.53 -11.72 -9.09
N ALA A 115 -1.28 -10.75 -8.57
CA ALA A 115 -1.15 -10.30 -7.20
C ALA A 115 -1.49 -11.40 -6.18
N ILE A 116 -2.56 -12.17 -6.42
CA ILE A 116 -2.96 -13.33 -5.60
C ILE A 116 -1.85 -14.39 -5.59
N ASN A 117 -1.34 -14.76 -6.76
CA ASN A 117 -0.31 -15.79 -6.87
C ASN A 117 0.98 -15.38 -6.14
N GLU A 118 1.40 -14.13 -6.28
CA GLU A 118 2.55 -13.60 -5.58
C GLU A 118 2.32 -13.56 -4.06
N HIS A 119 1.14 -13.15 -3.63
CA HIS A 119 0.76 -13.06 -2.23
C HIS A 119 0.76 -14.45 -1.56
N LEU A 120 0.11 -15.43 -2.17
CA LEU A 120 0.07 -16.81 -1.67
C LEU A 120 1.46 -17.47 -1.63
N ARG A 121 2.34 -17.15 -2.59
CA ARG A 121 3.71 -17.62 -2.57
C ARG A 121 4.47 -17.08 -1.34
N ARG A 122 4.29 -15.80 -1.00
CA ARG A 122 4.90 -15.20 0.21
C ARG A 122 4.36 -15.83 1.48
N LEU A 123 3.04 -15.94 1.62
CA LEU A 123 2.43 -16.59 2.78
C LEU A 123 2.96 -18.00 3.00
N LYS A 124 3.15 -18.77 1.94
CA LYS A 124 3.72 -20.12 2.02
C LYS A 124 5.18 -20.11 2.50
N VAL A 125 6.00 -19.19 2.02
CA VAL A 125 7.42 -19.05 2.43
C VAL A 125 7.49 -18.62 3.89
N ASP A 126 6.71 -17.62 4.28
CA ASP A 126 6.70 -17.09 5.65
C ASP A 126 6.31 -18.15 6.68
N ASN A 127 5.39 -19.05 6.33
CA ASN A 127 5.01 -20.17 7.21
C ASN A 127 5.97 -21.37 7.16
N SER A 128 6.78 -21.53 6.12
CA SER A 128 7.73 -22.65 6.01
C SER A 128 9.11 -22.36 6.62
N THR A 129 9.46 -21.08 6.80
CA THR A 129 10.77 -20.63 7.32
C THR A 129 10.64 -20.01 8.69
N GLN A 130 9.93 -20.66 9.62
CA GLN A 130 9.74 -20.13 10.96
C GLN A 130 11.06 -20.15 11.74
N LEU A 131 11.76 -19.01 11.76
CA LEU A 131 12.85 -18.75 12.69
C LEU A 131 12.29 -18.55 14.10
N SER A 132 13.08 -18.90 15.11
CA SER A 132 12.69 -18.74 16.53
C SER A 132 12.30 -17.28 16.87
N SER A 133 12.93 -16.30 16.22
CA SER A 133 12.58 -14.87 16.35
C SER A 133 11.14 -14.59 15.89
N LYS A 134 10.70 -15.15 14.76
CA LYS A 134 9.33 -14.97 14.27
C LYS A 134 8.29 -15.54 15.23
N TRP A 135 8.56 -16.69 15.84
CA TRP A 135 7.68 -17.23 16.87
C TRP A 135 7.55 -16.31 18.08
N CYS A 136 8.65 -15.65 18.49
CA CYS A 136 8.61 -14.67 19.57
C CYS A 136 7.79 -13.44 19.18
N ASP A 137 7.98 -12.92 17.96
CA ASP A 137 7.26 -11.77 17.44
C ASP A 137 5.76 -12.09 17.33
N ASP A 138 5.38 -13.22 16.72
CA ASP A 138 4.00 -13.68 16.60
C ASP A 138 3.34 -13.88 17.98
N PHE A 139 4.09 -14.35 18.99
CA PHE A 139 3.59 -14.50 20.36
C PHE A 139 3.38 -13.15 21.04
N VAL A 140 4.30 -12.20 20.84
CA VAL A 140 4.17 -10.83 21.36
C VAL A 140 2.96 -10.15 20.75
N ASP A 141 2.77 -10.26 19.44
CA ASP A 141 1.62 -9.70 18.73
C ASP A 141 0.30 -10.32 19.22
N TYR A 142 0.28 -11.63 19.46
CA TYR A 142 -0.86 -12.31 20.06
C TYR A 142 -1.21 -11.76 21.45
N VAL A 143 -0.20 -11.54 22.31
CA VAL A 143 -0.42 -11.08 23.69
C VAL A 143 -0.82 -9.60 23.74
N ILE A 144 -0.23 -8.76 22.89
CA ILE A 144 -0.43 -7.30 22.91
C ILE A 144 -1.68 -6.90 22.11
N SER A 145 -1.93 -7.52 20.98
CA SER A 145 -2.93 -7.09 19.99
C SER A 145 -4.09 -8.06 19.82
N ASP A 146 -4.15 -9.15 20.62
CA ASP A 146 -5.09 -10.26 20.42
C ASP A 146 -5.07 -10.79 18.97
N ASP A 147 -3.87 -10.73 18.36
CA ASP A 147 -3.67 -11.16 16.99
C ASP A 147 -3.40 -12.66 16.92
N ARG A 148 -4.22 -13.37 16.16
CA ARG A 148 -4.08 -14.81 16.01
C ARG A 148 -3.20 -15.14 14.80
N TYR A 149 -2.20 -15.97 15.00
CA TYR A 149 -1.49 -16.61 13.91
C TYR A 149 -2.17 -17.94 13.51
N ILE A 150 -1.99 -18.31 12.26
CA ILE A 150 -2.55 -19.56 11.72
C ILE A 150 -1.73 -20.74 12.26
N GLN A 151 -2.41 -21.68 12.93
CA GLN A 151 -1.78 -22.79 13.63
C GLN A 151 -1.85 -24.13 12.89
N SER A 152 -2.65 -24.23 11.83
CA SER A 152 -2.87 -25.51 11.15
C SER A 152 -2.90 -25.38 9.63
N ASP A 153 -2.50 -26.46 8.95
CA ASP A 153 -2.59 -26.56 7.49
C ASP A 153 -4.04 -26.39 6.99
N SER A 154 -5.03 -26.82 7.78
CA SER A 154 -6.45 -26.66 7.45
C SER A 154 -6.86 -25.19 7.44
N GLU A 155 -6.42 -24.40 8.43
CA GLU A 155 -6.71 -22.96 8.50
C GLU A 155 -5.98 -22.22 7.38
N MET A 156 -4.73 -22.58 7.11
CA MET A 156 -3.97 -22.02 6.00
C MET A 156 -4.65 -22.29 4.65
N LYS A 157 -5.19 -23.49 4.46
CA LYS A 157 -5.93 -23.82 3.25
C LYS A 157 -7.20 -22.99 3.12
N GLN A 158 -7.98 -22.85 4.21
CA GLN A 158 -9.19 -22.02 4.21
C GLN A 158 -8.87 -20.55 3.86
N LEU A 159 -7.79 -19.98 4.43
CA LEU A 159 -7.35 -18.64 4.10
C LEU A 159 -6.94 -18.53 2.64
N ALA A 160 -6.11 -19.46 2.15
CA ALA A 160 -5.67 -19.49 0.75
C ALA A 160 -6.85 -19.59 -0.23
N ASP A 161 -7.86 -20.37 0.09
CA ASP A 161 -9.06 -20.50 -0.75
C ASP A 161 -9.88 -19.19 -0.77
N LYS A 162 -9.99 -18.50 0.37
CA LYS A 162 -10.61 -17.15 0.43
C LYS A 162 -9.84 -16.13 -0.39
N ILE A 163 -8.50 -16.11 -0.29
CA ILE A 163 -7.64 -15.21 -1.05
C ILE A 163 -7.79 -15.49 -2.57
N ARG A 164 -7.81 -16.76 -2.99
CA ARG A 164 -8.02 -17.13 -4.40
C ARG A 164 -9.37 -16.70 -4.96
N ALA A 165 -10.38 -16.65 -4.10
CA ALA A 165 -11.72 -16.21 -4.49
C ALA A 165 -11.88 -14.68 -4.56
N THR A 166 -10.84 -13.92 -4.20
CA THR A 166 -10.87 -12.45 -4.27
C THR A 166 -10.89 -11.99 -5.73
N ASP A 167 -11.78 -11.08 -6.03
CA ASP A 167 -11.94 -10.49 -7.37
C ASP A 167 -11.58 -9.00 -7.41
N SER A 168 -11.57 -8.44 -8.61
CA SER A 168 -11.29 -7.01 -8.84
C SER A 168 -12.30 -6.10 -8.12
N ALA A 169 -13.57 -6.49 -8.05
CA ALA A 169 -14.61 -5.68 -7.41
C ALA A 169 -14.39 -5.57 -5.91
N THR A 170 -13.94 -6.64 -5.26
CA THR A 170 -13.60 -6.65 -3.83
C THR A 170 -12.44 -5.70 -3.53
N LEU A 171 -11.36 -5.76 -4.31
CA LEU A 171 -10.21 -4.86 -4.13
C LEU A 171 -10.57 -3.40 -4.45
N GLN A 172 -11.37 -3.16 -5.49
CA GLN A 172 -11.86 -1.84 -5.84
C GLN A 172 -12.72 -1.23 -4.73
N GLN A 173 -13.58 -2.03 -4.10
CA GLN A 173 -14.42 -1.59 -3.00
C GLN A 173 -13.57 -1.23 -1.77
N LEU A 174 -12.57 -2.04 -1.44
CA LEU A 174 -11.65 -1.76 -0.33
C LEU A 174 -10.85 -0.47 -0.59
N LEU A 175 -10.36 -0.26 -1.81
CA LEU A 175 -9.69 0.99 -2.18
C LEU A 175 -10.60 2.21 -2.00
N ARG A 176 -11.85 2.13 -2.44
CA ARG A 176 -12.84 3.21 -2.26
C ARG A 176 -13.08 3.50 -0.78
N GLU A 177 -13.18 2.45 0.04
CA GLU A 177 -13.34 2.59 1.48
C GLU A 177 -12.16 3.33 2.09
N TRP A 178 -10.92 2.90 1.84
CA TRP A 178 -9.74 3.55 2.38
C TRP A 178 -9.58 4.99 1.90
N LEU A 179 -9.80 5.25 0.62
CA LEU A 179 -9.75 6.62 0.06
C LEU A 179 -10.90 7.53 0.53
N SER A 180 -11.99 6.98 1.09
CA SER A 180 -13.07 7.79 1.65
C SER A 180 -12.62 8.63 2.84
N TYR A 181 -11.51 8.27 3.49
CA TYR A 181 -10.92 9.00 4.61
C TYR A 181 -9.86 10.03 4.20
N LYS A 182 -9.67 10.28 2.89
CA LYS A 182 -8.62 11.18 2.38
C LYS A 182 -8.65 12.60 2.97
N ASP A 183 -9.81 13.08 3.39
CA ASP A 183 -9.94 14.40 4.00
C ASP A 183 -9.34 14.46 5.43
N GLN A 184 -8.91 13.33 5.97
CA GLN A 184 -8.19 13.20 7.24
C GLN A 184 -6.70 12.86 7.04
N THR A 185 -6.17 13.09 5.84
CA THR A 185 -4.78 12.74 5.50
C THR A 185 -3.78 13.52 6.32
N LEU A 186 -2.83 12.82 6.89
CA LEU A 186 -1.62 13.38 7.46
C LEU A 186 -0.54 13.40 6.37
N LEU A 187 0.00 14.59 6.11
CA LEU A 187 1.12 14.80 5.21
C LEU A 187 2.40 14.97 6.04
N VAL A 188 3.44 14.22 5.72
CA VAL A 188 4.76 14.37 6.33
C VAL A 188 5.76 14.65 5.23
N ALA A 189 6.41 15.80 5.28
CA ALA A 189 7.40 16.21 4.30
C ALA A 189 8.78 16.32 4.93
N TYR A 190 9.78 15.77 4.24
CA TYR A 190 11.19 15.89 4.62
C TYR A 190 11.96 16.70 3.57
N ARG A 191 12.85 17.57 4.01
CA ARG A 191 13.70 18.34 3.11
C ARG A 191 15.00 18.72 3.76
N ASN A 192 16.00 19.04 2.94
CA ASN A 192 17.22 19.69 3.42
C ASN A 192 16.91 21.10 3.94
N ASN A 193 17.50 21.49 5.07
CA ASN A 193 17.32 22.82 5.67
C ASN A 193 17.76 23.96 4.74
N ALA A 194 18.80 23.75 3.91
CA ALA A 194 19.24 24.72 2.91
C ALA A 194 18.25 24.86 1.74
N GLY A 195 17.39 23.85 1.53
CA GLY A 195 16.40 23.80 0.45
C GLY A 195 15.05 24.42 0.81
N LYS A 196 14.99 25.57 1.47
CA LYS A 196 13.74 26.25 1.88
C LYS A 196 12.78 26.51 0.72
N GLN A 197 13.28 26.68 -0.51
CA GLN A 197 12.46 26.81 -1.72
C GLN A 197 11.63 25.55 -2.02
N ASN A 198 12.00 24.39 -1.46
CA ASN A 198 11.30 23.13 -1.60
C ASN A 198 10.26 22.89 -0.47
N SER A 199 10.06 23.86 0.41
CA SER A 199 9.00 23.78 1.43
C SER A 199 7.63 23.63 0.77
N LEU A 200 6.87 22.63 1.23
CA LEU A 200 5.53 22.31 0.76
C LEU A 200 4.48 23.04 1.59
N LYS A 201 3.36 23.37 0.95
CA LYS A 201 2.13 23.77 1.64
C LYS A 201 1.08 22.70 1.42
N LYS A 202 0.24 22.46 2.42
CA LYS A 202 -0.82 21.46 2.30
C LYS A 202 -1.76 21.73 1.13
N GLU A 203 -2.06 23.01 0.88
CA GLU A 203 -2.93 23.44 -0.22
C GLU A 203 -2.35 23.05 -1.58
N GLU A 204 -1.02 23.11 -1.74
CA GLU A 204 -0.34 22.71 -2.98
C GLU A 204 -0.47 21.18 -3.21
N VAL A 205 -0.36 20.37 -2.15
CA VAL A 205 -0.50 18.91 -2.23
C VAL A 205 -1.94 18.53 -2.51
N VAL A 206 -2.90 19.14 -1.83
CA VAL A 206 -4.35 18.92 -2.07
C VAL A 206 -4.71 19.31 -3.50
N GLN A 207 -4.22 20.46 -3.97
CA GLN A 207 -4.45 20.91 -5.35
C GLN A 207 -3.87 19.92 -6.37
N ALA A 208 -2.63 19.45 -6.15
CA ALA A 208 -2.01 18.47 -7.05
C ALA A 208 -2.82 17.15 -7.12
N TRP A 209 -3.34 16.69 -5.97
CA TRP A 209 -4.24 15.54 -5.92
C TRP A 209 -5.52 15.77 -6.72
N ASP A 210 -6.18 16.91 -6.49
CA ASP A 210 -7.44 17.26 -7.17
C ASP A 210 -7.26 17.47 -8.68
N GLU A 211 -6.13 18.01 -9.11
CA GLU A 211 -5.77 18.16 -10.53
C GLU A 211 -5.59 16.78 -11.18
N GLY A 212 -4.91 15.87 -10.52
CA GLY A 212 -4.73 14.50 -11.02
C GLY A 212 -6.06 13.77 -11.24
N ILE A 213 -7.01 13.90 -10.32
CA ILE A 213 -8.37 13.32 -10.48
C ILE A 213 -9.10 13.89 -11.71
N LYS A 214 -8.90 15.17 -12.02
CA LYS A 214 -9.55 15.85 -13.15
C LYS A 214 -8.90 15.54 -14.51
N ASN A 215 -7.67 15.07 -14.51
CA ASN A 215 -6.96 14.73 -15.73
C ASN A 215 -7.65 13.55 -16.45
N PRO A 216 -7.59 13.51 -17.79
CA PRO A 216 -8.08 12.36 -18.54
C PRO A 216 -7.43 11.07 -18.05
N LEU A 217 -8.24 10.05 -17.83
CA LEU A 217 -7.72 8.74 -17.43
C LEU A 217 -6.95 8.12 -18.60
N LYS A 218 -5.79 7.57 -18.31
CA LYS A 218 -5.00 6.84 -19.30
C LYS A 218 -5.65 5.48 -19.56
N ASP A 219 -5.70 5.08 -20.82
CA ASP A 219 -6.05 3.70 -21.17
C ASP A 219 -4.99 2.76 -20.58
N PHE A 220 -5.46 1.78 -19.84
CA PHE A 220 -4.62 0.78 -19.22
C PHE A 220 -4.88 -0.60 -19.79
N THR A 221 -3.84 -1.20 -20.35
CA THR A 221 -3.82 -2.59 -20.79
C THR A 221 -2.75 -3.34 -20.02
N TYR A 222 -3.16 -4.39 -19.32
CA TYR A 222 -2.23 -5.26 -18.62
C TYR A 222 -1.77 -6.37 -19.57
N ALA A 223 -0.46 -6.55 -19.66
CA ALA A 223 0.13 -7.69 -20.35
C ALA A 223 1.02 -8.44 -19.36
N ARG A 224 0.74 -9.72 -19.14
CA ARG A 224 1.63 -10.58 -18.33
C ARG A 224 3.03 -10.55 -18.94
N LYS A 225 4.02 -10.30 -18.09
CA LYS A 225 5.40 -10.54 -18.49
C LYS A 225 5.57 -12.07 -18.56
N ASP A 226 5.88 -12.60 -19.72
CA ASP A 226 6.31 -14.00 -19.85
C ASP A 226 7.50 -14.21 -18.92
N VAL A 227 7.26 -14.86 -17.81
CA VAL A 227 8.31 -15.34 -16.93
C VAL A 227 8.98 -16.48 -17.72
N LYS A 228 10.07 -16.18 -18.42
CA LYS A 228 10.95 -17.25 -18.92
C LYS A 228 11.41 -17.99 -17.68
N GLU A 229 10.92 -19.21 -17.49
CA GLU A 229 11.48 -20.12 -16.50
C GLU A 229 12.98 -20.27 -16.81
N GLU A 230 13.82 -19.56 -16.05
CA GLU A 230 15.25 -19.88 -16.03
C GLU A 230 15.35 -21.27 -15.43
N ARG A 231 15.54 -22.25 -16.30
CA ARG A 231 15.89 -23.61 -15.87
C ARG A 231 17.19 -23.50 -15.06
N VAL A 232 17.06 -23.69 -13.74
CA VAL A 232 18.22 -23.91 -12.89
C VAL A 232 18.89 -25.19 -13.41
N VAL A 233 19.95 -25.03 -14.18
CA VAL A 233 20.82 -26.16 -14.58
C VAL A 233 21.55 -26.55 -13.31
N THR A 234 21.11 -27.63 -12.69
CA THR A 234 21.87 -28.28 -11.60
C THR A 234 23.18 -28.79 -12.23
N PRO A 235 24.36 -28.37 -11.73
CA PRO A 235 25.62 -28.97 -12.19
C PRO A 235 25.63 -30.45 -11.85
N ALA A 236 26.06 -31.27 -12.79
CA ALA A 236 26.23 -32.71 -12.63
C ALA A 236 27.36 -33.03 -11.65
#